data_c7c9341130e843441049d623f8cf90bf
#
_entry.id   c7c9341130e843441049d623f8cf90bf
#
_cell.length_a   1.000
_cell.length_b   1.000
_cell.length_c   1.000
_cell.angle_alpha   90.00
_cell.angle_beta   90.00
_cell.angle_gamma   90.00
#
_symmetry.space_group_name_H-M   'P 1'
#
loop_
_entity.id
_entity.type
_entity.pdbx_description
1 polymer ?
#
loop_
_entity_poly.entity_id
_entity_poly.type
_entity_poly.pdbx_seq_one_letter_code
_entity_poly.pdbx_strand_id
1 'polypeptide(L)'
;MKKAFLISIATALTLSAQIVDGVAMTVNGRVVTMFEIVKLSESAKISRQDAIEKIIEKKLEEYELEKQNVKIDDFEIERRMEMIASSNNMTLVQFKEAIEKNFLGVSEYKKDLKEKIAKEKLYQKITYQKYAAVDEKDLKLYYDNNKNSFSVPAKIDTLQYSSSNKVALEKMISSPLSEHQGVAKEEVTIETKALDPGLIYVFKNTKEGSFTPIIPIKDTFAVFYVKDKKDFAVADFDSVKSEVNERYTKQKEMDAVRDYFEKLKASAKVKVFRLP
;
A
#
# COMPACT_ATOMS: atom_id res chain seq x y z
N MET A 1 33.46 1.94 -77.02
CA MET A 1 32.13 1.41 -76.63
C MET A 1 32.09 1.24 -75.12
N LYS A 2 31.50 2.18 -74.39
CA LYS A 2 31.34 2.11 -72.90
C LYS A 2 29.92 1.71 -72.61
N LYS A 3 29.77 0.51 -72.07
CA LYS A 3 28.47 0.00 -71.57
C LYS A 3 28.18 0.57 -70.18
N ALA A 4 27.19 1.46 -70.09
CA ALA A 4 26.62 1.91 -68.78
C ALA A 4 25.74 0.86 -68.18
N PHE A 5 26.07 0.45 -66.95
CA PHE A 5 25.28 -0.51 -66.16
C PHE A 5 24.35 0.30 -65.23
N LEU A 6 23.08 0.31 -65.58
CA LEU A 6 22.04 0.92 -64.75
C LEU A 6 21.69 -0.01 -63.62
N ILE A 7 22.08 0.32 -62.37
CA ILE A 7 21.65 -0.37 -61.16
C ILE A 7 20.32 0.25 -60.74
N SER A 8 19.24 -0.48 -60.94
CA SER A 8 17.90 -0.17 -60.34
C SER A 8 17.91 -0.51 -58.87
N ILE A 9 17.96 0.52 -58.05
CA ILE A 9 17.71 0.37 -56.57
C ILE A 9 16.21 0.26 -56.38
N ALA A 10 15.74 -0.96 -56.17
CA ALA A 10 14.38 -1.19 -55.69
C ALA A 10 14.29 -0.81 -54.21
N THR A 11 13.77 0.36 -53.91
CA THR A 11 13.39 0.79 -52.57
C THR A 11 12.21 -0.05 -52.10
N ALA A 12 12.49 -1.05 -51.27
CA ALA A 12 11.45 -1.77 -50.54
C ALA A 12 10.83 -0.81 -49.50
N LEU A 13 9.68 -0.26 -49.85
CA LEU A 13 8.80 0.41 -48.89
C LEU A 13 8.34 -0.65 -47.90
N THR A 14 8.96 -0.72 -46.73
CA THR A 14 8.38 -1.43 -45.55
C THR A 14 7.14 -0.66 -45.16
N LEU A 15 5.98 -1.16 -45.58
CA LEU A 15 4.71 -0.75 -44.98
C LEU A 15 4.78 -1.17 -43.50
N SER A 16 5.08 -0.23 -42.63
CA SER A 16 4.79 -0.35 -41.22
C SER A 16 3.29 -0.46 -41.16
N ALA A 17 2.78 -1.70 -41.00
CA ALA A 17 1.36 -1.92 -40.69
C ALA A 17 1.09 -1.17 -39.38
N GLN A 18 0.47 0.00 -39.47
CA GLN A 18 -0.13 0.64 -38.32
C GLN A 18 -1.07 -0.41 -37.74
N ILE A 19 -0.75 -0.87 -36.52
CA ILE A 19 -1.67 -1.72 -35.77
C ILE A 19 -2.92 -0.87 -35.55
N VAL A 20 -3.93 -1.08 -36.39
CA VAL A 20 -5.27 -0.53 -36.15
C VAL A 20 -5.74 -1.19 -34.88
N ASP A 21 -5.87 -0.39 -33.82
CA ASP A 21 -6.27 -0.88 -32.50
C ASP A 21 -7.66 -1.54 -32.62
N GLY A 22 -7.65 -2.86 -32.64
CA GLY A 22 -8.87 -3.66 -32.82
C GLY A 22 -9.45 -4.06 -31.45
N VAL A 23 -10.79 -4.14 -31.41
CA VAL A 23 -11.47 -4.71 -30.23
C VAL A 23 -11.05 -6.17 -30.07
N ALA A 24 -10.44 -6.50 -28.92
CA ALA A 24 -10.07 -7.86 -28.57
C ALA A 24 -11.25 -8.61 -27.94
N MET A 25 -11.88 -7.99 -26.96
CA MET A 25 -13.02 -8.57 -26.25
C MET A 25 -13.90 -7.48 -25.63
N THR A 26 -15.03 -7.87 -25.07
CA THR A 26 -15.82 -7.03 -24.16
C THR A 26 -16.07 -7.75 -22.85
N VAL A 27 -16.07 -7.00 -21.73
CA VAL A 27 -16.34 -7.49 -20.37
C VAL A 27 -17.52 -6.67 -19.82
N ASN A 28 -18.67 -7.29 -19.60
CA ASN A 28 -19.91 -6.61 -19.22
C ASN A 28 -20.23 -5.38 -20.10
N GLY A 29 -19.95 -5.49 -21.40
CA GLY A 29 -20.14 -4.41 -22.38
C GLY A 29 -18.99 -3.41 -22.49
N ARG A 30 -17.99 -3.45 -21.60
CA ARG A 30 -16.78 -2.60 -21.68
C ARG A 30 -15.79 -3.18 -22.68
N VAL A 31 -15.33 -2.32 -23.57
CA VAL A 31 -14.38 -2.70 -24.64
C VAL A 31 -12.98 -2.88 -24.05
N VAL A 32 -12.31 -3.91 -24.50
CA VAL A 32 -10.88 -4.16 -24.31
C VAL A 32 -10.23 -4.24 -25.69
N THR A 33 -9.18 -3.47 -25.90
CA THR A 33 -8.47 -3.46 -27.18
C THR A 33 -7.27 -4.37 -27.19
N MET A 34 -6.79 -4.74 -28.38
CA MET A 34 -5.54 -5.50 -28.53
C MET A 34 -4.34 -4.72 -28.01
N PHE A 35 -4.37 -3.39 -28.21
CA PHE A 35 -3.32 -2.50 -27.73
C PHE A 35 -3.24 -2.50 -26.19
N GLU A 36 -4.39 -2.45 -25.48
CA GLU A 36 -4.40 -2.53 -24.01
C GLU A 36 -3.74 -3.80 -23.50
N ILE A 37 -3.99 -4.95 -24.15
CA ILE A 37 -3.42 -6.24 -23.76
C ILE A 37 -1.90 -6.26 -23.98
N VAL A 38 -1.46 -5.87 -25.18
CA VAL A 38 -0.03 -5.85 -25.52
C VAL A 38 0.73 -4.87 -24.63
N LYS A 39 0.21 -3.63 -24.48
CA LYS A 39 0.80 -2.60 -23.64
C LYS A 39 0.97 -3.05 -22.19
N LEU A 40 -0.06 -3.68 -21.60
CA LEU A 40 0.04 -4.17 -20.22
C LEU A 40 1.03 -5.34 -20.11
N SER A 41 1.02 -6.28 -21.06
CA SER A 41 1.96 -7.40 -21.09
C SER A 41 3.43 -6.92 -21.13
N GLU A 42 3.73 -5.95 -22.01
CA GLU A 42 5.07 -5.41 -22.18
C GLU A 42 5.51 -4.55 -20.98
N SER A 43 4.66 -3.62 -20.54
CA SER A 43 4.99 -2.70 -19.44
C SER A 43 5.17 -3.40 -18.10
N ALA A 44 4.34 -4.41 -17.82
CA ALA A 44 4.41 -5.20 -16.60
C ALA A 44 5.33 -6.43 -16.70
N LYS A 45 5.86 -6.73 -17.91
CA LYS A 45 6.69 -7.92 -18.20
C LYS A 45 6.01 -9.23 -17.79
N ILE A 46 4.73 -9.36 -18.11
CA ILE A 46 3.90 -10.54 -17.84
C ILE A 46 3.43 -11.19 -19.15
N SER A 47 2.92 -12.43 -19.05
CA SER A 47 2.34 -13.09 -20.21
C SER A 47 1.09 -12.34 -20.73
N ARG A 48 0.74 -12.52 -22.01
CA ARG A 48 -0.51 -11.99 -22.56
C ARG A 48 -1.74 -12.52 -21.83
N GLN A 49 -1.69 -13.78 -21.41
CA GLN A 49 -2.76 -14.41 -20.64
C GLN A 49 -2.96 -13.70 -19.27
N ASP A 50 -1.87 -13.45 -18.54
CA ASP A 50 -1.94 -12.72 -17.28
C ASP A 50 -2.41 -11.26 -17.48
N ALA A 51 -2.01 -10.65 -18.59
CA ALA A 51 -2.46 -9.30 -18.94
C ALA A 51 -3.97 -9.28 -19.21
N ILE A 52 -4.51 -10.28 -19.92
CA ILE A 52 -5.94 -10.45 -20.18
C ILE A 52 -6.69 -10.58 -18.85
N GLU A 53 -6.24 -11.45 -17.94
CA GLU A 53 -6.88 -11.65 -16.64
C GLU A 53 -6.92 -10.35 -15.81
N LYS A 54 -5.80 -9.64 -15.73
CA LYS A 54 -5.73 -8.33 -15.05
C LYS A 54 -6.64 -7.28 -15.68
N ILE A 55 -6.78 -7.26 -17.01
CA ILE A 55 -7.68 -6.34 -17.70
C ILE A 55 -9.13 -6.71 -17.40
N ILE A 56 -9.48 -7.99 -17.42
CA ILE A 56 -10.83 -8.44 -17.03
C ILE A 56 -11.16 -7.98 -15.61
N GLU A 57 -10.27 -8.20 -14.64
CA GLU A 57 -10.43 -7.74 -13.26
C GLU A 57 -10.64 -6.22 -13.19
N LYS A 58 -9.81 -5.45 -13.90
CA LYS A 58 -9.95 -3.99 -13.97
C LYS A 58 -11.30 -3.56 -14.56
N LYS A 59 -11.74 -4.18 -15.64
CA LYS A 59 -13.04 -3.86 -16.27
C LYS A 59 -14.23 -4.23 -15.38
N LEU A 60 -14.10 -5.29 -14.59
CA LEU A 60 -15.11 -5.66 -13.60
C LEU A 60 -15.14 -4.67 -12.43
N GLU A 61 -13.98 -4.20 -11.97
CA GLU A 61 -13.88 -3.15 -10.96
C GLU A 61 -14.51 -1.84 -11.46
N GLU A 62 -14.20 -1.40 -12.68
CA GLU A 62 -14.82 -0.24 -13.32
C GLU A 62 -16.34 -0.39 -13.43
N TYR A 63 -16.83 -1.58 -13.77
CA TYR A 63 -18.25 -1.89 -13.83
C TYR A 63 -18.93 -1.75 -12.47
N GLU A 64 -18.34 -2.29 -11.41
CA GLU A 64 -18.89 -2.20 -10.06
C GLU A 64 -18.83 -0.77 -9.50
N LEU A 65 -17.77 -0.01 -9.77
CA LEU A 65 -17.70 1.41 -9.40
C LEU A 65 -18.90 2.20 -9.93
N GLU A 66 -19.26 2.01 -11.19
CA GLU A 66 -20.43 2.66 -11.78
C GLU A 66 -21.74 2.16 -11.18
N LYS A 67 -21.90 0.83 -11.11
CA LYS A 67 -23.10 0.18 -10.56
C LYS A 67 -23.36 0.60 -9.11
N GLN A 68 -22.31 0.72 -8.30
CA GLN A 68 -22.39 1.15 -6.91
C GLN A 68 -22.43 2.68 -6.76
N ASN A 69 -22.44 3.42 -7.89
CA ASN A 69 -22.44 4.89 -7.93
C ASN A 69 -21.35 5.50 -7.03
N VAL A 70 -20.13 4.95 -7.11
CA VAL A 70 -18.97 5.47 -6.37
C VAL A 70 -18.47 6.71 -7.09
N LYS A 71 -18.63 7.86 -6.48
CA LYS A 71 -18.15 9.15 -7.00
C LYS A 71 -17.09 9.73 -6.08
N ILE A 72 -16.08 10.31 -6.67
CA ILE A 72 -14.97 10.99 -5.98
C ILE A 72 -14.93 12.41 -6.54
N ASP A 73 -15.05 13.38 -5.66
CA ASP A 73 -14.94 14.79 -6.01
C ASP A 73 -13.50 15.33 -5.80
N ASP A 74 -13.25 16.53 -6.31
CA ASP A 74 -11.92 17.14 -6.24
C ASP A 74 -11.53 17.50 -4.79
N PHE A 75 -12.50 17.77 -3.92
CA PHE A 75 -12.25 18.08 -2.52
C PHE A 75 -11.70 16.83 -1.77
N GLU A 76 -12.24 15.65 -2.05
CA GLU A 76 -11.73 14.41 -1.48
C GLU A 76 -10.30 14.11 -1.94
N ILE A 77 -9.99 14.41 -3.21
CA ILE A 77 -8.64 14.24 -3.75
C ILE A 77 -7.67 15.20 -3.05
N GLU A 78 -8.00 16.49 -2.95
CA GLU A 78 -7.16 17.48 -2.28
C GLU A 78 -6.94 17.12 -0.80
N ARG A 79 -8.00 16.74 -0.08
CA ARG A 79 -7.91 16.30 1.31
C ARG A 79 -7.01 15.09 1.49
N ARG A 80 -7.06 14.12 0.56
CA ARG A 80 -6.16 12.96 0.59
C ARG A 80 -4.71 13.39 0.32
N MET A 81 -4.49 14.32 -0.58
CA MET A 81 -3.16 14.90 -0.83
C MET A 81 -2.59 15.63 0.39
N GLU A 82 -3.42 16.40 1.11
CA GLU A 82 -3.04 17.05 2.37
C GLU A 82 -2.64 16.04 3.45
N MET A 83 -3.40 14.95 3.60
CA MET A 83 -3.06 13.88 4.55
C MET A 83 -1.72 13.22 4.20
N ILE A 84 -1.48 12.94 2.90
CA ILE A 84 -0.21 12.35 2.45
C ILE A 84 0.95 13.34 2.68
N ALA A 85 0.78 14.62 2.36
CA ALA A 85 1.77 15.66 2.62
C ALA A 85 2.13 15.74 4.10
N SER A 86 1.12 15.82 4.98
CA SER A 86 1.30 15.89 6.44
C SER A 86 2.01 14.65 6.98
N SER A 87 1.69 13.45 6.49
CA SER A 87 2.35 12.19 6.88
C SER A 87 3.83 12.16 6.47
N ASN A 88 4.23 12.98 5.50
CA ASN A 88 5.62 13.14 5.06
C ASN A 88 6.28 14.43 5.59
N ASN A 89 5.69 15.07 6.59
CA ASN A 89 6.15 16.33 7.16
C ASN A 89 6.28 17.46 6.11
N MET A 90 5.40 17.50 5.13
CA MET A 90 5.35 18.49 4.05
C MET A 90 4.07 19.31 4.11
N THR A 91 4.12 20.55 3.64
CA THR A 91 2.91 21.29 3.27
C THR A 91 2.37 20.75 1.94
N LEU A 92 1.09 20.98 1.64
CA LEU A 92 0.49 20.59 0.36
C LEU A 92 1.24 21.21 -0.84
N VAL A 93 1.76 22.45 -0.69
CA VAL A 93 2.54 23.12 -1.74
C VAL A 93 3.84 22.37 -2.01
N GLN A 94 4.62 22.09 -0.95
CA GLN A 94 5.86 21.32 -1.07
C GLN A 94 5.62 19.92 -1.65
N PHE A 95 4.51 19.29 -1.28
CA PHE A 95 4.14 17.99 -1.82
C PHE A 95 3.82 18.05 -3.33
N LYS A 96 3.05 19.06 -3.78
CA LYS A 96 2.78 19.28 -5.20
C LYS A 96 4.06 19.55 -6.00
N GLU A 97 4.97 20.35 -5.48
CA GLU A 97 6.29 20.59 -6.11
C GLU A 97 7.12 19.31 -6.21
N ALA A 98 7.08 18.46 -5.19
CA ALA A 98 7.78 17.17 -5.22
C ALA A 98 7.18 16.22 -6.28
N ILE A 99 5.85 16.23 -6.44
CA ILE A 99 5.17 15.47 -7.50
C ILE A 99 5.59 15.95 -8.88
N GLU A 100 5.60 17.26 -9.13
CA GLU A 100 6.02 17.82 -10.42
C GLU A 100 7.46 17.43 -10.80
N LYS A 101 8.36 17.33 -9.82
CA LYS A 101 9.76 16.96 -10.05
C LYS A 101 9.98 15.47 -10.30
N ASN A 102 9.18 14.60 -9.68
CA ASN A 102 9.46 13.16 -9.58
C ASN A 102 8.44 12.28 -10.31
N PHE A 103 7.33 12.85 -10.82
CA PHE A 103 6.23 12.13 -11.46
C PHE A 103 5.84 12.80 -12.79
N LEU A 104 4.81 12.23 -13.44
CA LEU A 104 4.25 12.75 -14.68
C LEU A 104 3.41 14.04 -14.52
N GLY A 105 3.53 14.72 -13.37
CA GLY A 105 2.79 15.93 -13.02
C GLY A 105 1.63 15.72 -12.06
N VAL A 106 1.18 16.82 -11.43
CA VAL A 106 0.10 16.79 -10.41
C VAL A 106 -1.22 16.27 -10.99
N SER A 107 -1.51 16.56 -12.26
CA SER A 107 -2.76 16.12 -12.89
C SER A 107 -2.85 14.60 -13.00
N GLU A 108 -1.78 13.94 -13.44
CA GLU A 108 -1.76 12.46 -13.54
C GLU A 108 -1.77 11.82 -12.15
N TYR A 109 -1.03 12.41 -11.20
CA TYR A 109 -1.08 11.97 -9.81
C TYR A 109 -2.49 12.04 -9.22
N LYS A 110 -3.23 13.13 -9.45
CA LYS A 110 -4.63 13.26 -9.00
C LYS A 110 -5.53 12.20 -9.61
N LYS A 111 -5.33 11.87 -10.89
CA LYS A 111 -6.09 10.82 -11.57
C LYS A 111 -5.84 9.46 -10.92
N ASP A 112 -4.58 9.09 -10.69
CA ASP A 112 -4.21 7.85 -10.02
C ASP A 112 -4.77 7.79 -8.59
N LEU A 113 -4.71 8.92 -7.88
CA LEU A 113 -5.22 9.03 -6.51
C LEU A 113 -6.75 8.88 -6.49
N LYS A 114 -7.45 9.46 -7.46
CA LYS A 114 -8.91 9.30 -7.64
C LYS A 114 -9.28 7.83 -7.83
N GLU A 115 -8.56 7.12 -8.70
CA GLU A 115 -8.78 5.68 -8.91
C GLU A 115 -8.58 4.88 -7.61
N LYS A 116 -7.52 5.18 -6.85
CA LYS A 116 -7.26 4.54 -5.55
C LYS A 116 -8.37 4.81 -4.53
N ILE A 117 -8.79 6.05 -4.37
CA ILE A 117 -9.88 6.41 -3.44
C ILE A 117 -11.19 5.74 -3.85
N ALA A 118 -11.50 5.70 -5.16
CA ALA A 118 -12.69 5.03 -5.67
C ALA A 118 -12.68 3.53 -5.33
N LYS A 119 -11.56 2.87 -5.54
CA LYS A 119 -11.35 1.46 -5.21
C LYS A 119 -11.49 1.20 -3.70
N GLU A 120 -10.87 2.01 -2.86
CA GLU A 120 -11.01 1.91 -1.41
C GLU A 120 -12.48 2.03 -0.97
N LYS A 121 -13.22 3.01 -1.52
CA LYS A 121 -14.66 3.17 -1.23
C LYS A 121 -15.49 1.98 -1.71
N LEU A 122 -15.19 1.44 -2.88
CA LEU A 122 -15.86 0.23 -3.38
C LEU A 122 -15.63 -0.94 -2.43
N TYR A 123 -14.40 -1.16 -2.01
CA TYR A 123 -14.06 -2.24 -1.09
C TYR A 123 -14.72 -2.08 0.28
N GLN A 124 -14.74 -0.86 0.81
CA GLN A 124 -15.50 -0.54 2.03
C GLN A 124 -16.99 -0.87 1.88
N LYS A 125 -17.62 -0.52 0.75
CA LYS A 125 -19.02 -0.87 0.50
C LYS A 125 -19.26 -2.38 0.43
N ILE A 126 -18.35 -3.12 -0.22
CA ILE A 126 -18.43 -4.58 -0.32
C ILE A 126 -18.30 -5.23 1.06
N THR A 127 -17.41 -4.72 1.89
CA THR A 127 -17.11 -5.29 3.18
C THR A 127 -18.14 -4.89 4.24
N TYR A 128 -18.63 -3.65 4.24
CA TYR A 128 -19.58 -3.12 5.23
C TYR A 128 -20.82 -3.99 5.44
N GLN A 129 -21.31 -4.65 4.40
CA GLN A 129 -22.49 -5.52 4.46
C GLN A 129 -22.22 -6.91 5.08
N LYS A 130 -20.97 -7.27 5.30
CA LYS A 130 -20.56 -8.64 5.70
C LYS A 130 -20.01 -8.76 7.11
N TYR A 131 -19.81 -7.63 7.84
CA TYR A 131 -19.25 -7.70 9.17
C TYR A 131 -20.30 -8.00 10.25
N ALA A 132 -20.32 -9.27 10.67
CA ALA A 132 -20.72 -9.60 12.02
C ALA A 132 -19.59 -9.19 12.99
N ALA A 133 -19.94 -8.90 14.26
CA ALA A 133 -18.93 -8.66 15.29
C ALA A 133 -17.91 -9.82 15.32
N VAL A 134 -16.63 -9.48 15.39
CA VAL A 134 -15.55 -10.46 15.46
C VAL A 134 -15.66 -11.22 16.77
N ASP A 135 -15.83 -12.54 16.73
CA ASP A 135 -15.87 -13.39 17.92
C ASP A 135 -14.44 -13.66 18.42
N GLU A 136 -14.26 -13.64 19.72
CA GLU A 136 -12.98 -13.95 20.37
C GLU A 136 -12.49 -15.37 20.03
N LYS A 137 -13.39 -16.32 19.81
CA LYS A 137 -13.05 -17.68 19.38
C LYS A 137 -12.37 -17.68 18.02
N ASP A 138 -12.85 -16.86 17.09
CA ASP A 138 -12.26 -16.73 15.77
C ASP A 138 -10.87 -16.09 15.84
N LEU A 139 -10.68 -15.08 16.73
CA LEU A 139 -9.38 -14.47 16.97
C LEU A 139 -8.38 -15.48 17.54
N LYS A 140 -8.80 -16.30 18.51
CA LYS A 140 -7.95 -17.35 19.08
C LYS A 140 -7.55 -18.38 18.02
N LEU A 141 -8.50 -18.83 17.22
CA LEU A 141 -8.24 -19.76 16.11
C LEU A 141 -7.27 -19.16 15.09
N TYR A 142 -7.46 -17.89 14.72
CA TYR A 142 -6.55 -17.19 13.82
C TYR A 142 -5.14 -17.08 14.41
N TYR A 143 -5.03 -16.70 15.69
CA TYR A 143 -3.76 -16.65 16.40
C TYR A 143 -3.09 -18.03 16.42
N ASP A 144 -3.81 -19.10 16.79
CA ASP A 144 -3.27 -20.46 16.87
C ASP A 144 -2.74 -20.95 15.53
N ASN A 145 -3.38 -20.60 14.42
CA ASN A 145 -2.96 -20.94 13.08
C ASN A 145 -1.78 -20.07 12.57
N ASN A 146 -1.49 -18.95 13.22
CA ASN A 146 -0.49 -17.97 12.79
C ASN A 146 0.51 -17.60 13.88
N LYS A 147 0.71 -18.44 14.91
CA LYS A 147 1.53 -18.14 16.12
C LYS A 147 2.87 -17.51 15.81
N ASN A 148 3.61 -18.05 14.84
CA ASN A 148 4.94 -17.55 14.48
C ASN A 148 4.93 -16.09 13.98
N SER A 149 3.81 -15.61 13.46
CA SER A 149 3.64 -14.23 13.01
C SER A 149 3.48 -13.23 14.16
N PHE A 150 3.24 -13.75 15.36
CA PHE A 150 3.05 -12.98 16.59
C PHE A 150 4.25 -13.09 17.52
N SER A 151 5.43 -13.38 16.99
CA SER A 151 6.67 -13.33 17.76
C SER A 151 7.03 -11.91 18.13
N VAL A 152 7.50 -11.73 19.36
CA VAL A 152 8.01 -10.48 19.91
C VAL A 152 9.42 -10.69 20.44
N PRO A 153 10.30 -9.67 20.38
CA PRO A 153 11.61 -9.78 21.05
C PRO A 153 11.42 -9.84 22.56
N ALA A 154 12.07 -10.77 23.23
CA ALA A 154 12.02 -10.84 24.69
C ALA A 154 12.84 -9.71 25.34
N LYS A 155 13.91 -9.27 24.64
CA LYS A 155 14.80 -8.18 25.07
C LYS A 155 15.01 -7.17 23.95
N ILE A 156 15.03 -5.90 24.31
CA ILE A 156 15.27 -4.79 23.38
C ILE A 156 16.30 -3.86 23.99
N ASP A 157 17.46 -3.75 23.36
CA ASP A 157 18.50 -2.80 23.74
C ASP A 157 18.18 -1.43 23.15
N THR A 158 18.10 -0.44 24.01
CA THR A 158 17.68 0.92 23.63
C THR A 158 18.57 2.01 24.23
N LEU A 159 18.53 3.20 23.60
CA LEU A 159 18.90 4.45 24.25
C LEU A 159 17.60 5.20 24.55
N GLN A 160 17.31 5.37 25.82
CA GLN A 160 16.18 6.18 26.27
C GLN A 160 16.61 7.65 26.36
N TYR A 161 15.81 8.51 25.75
CA TYR A 161 15.91 9.96 25.92
C TYR A 161 14.67 10.46 26.63
N SER A 162 14.81 11.19 27.72
CA SER A 162 13.70 11.68 28.52
C SER A 162 13.79 13.17 28.80
N SER A 163 12.63 13.85 28.86
CA SER A 163 12.51 15.27 29.15
C SER A 163 11.11 15.59 29.68
N SER A 164 10.99 16.61 30.52
CA SER A 164 9.67 17.20 30.85
C SER A 164 9.10 18.03 29.71
N ASN A 165 9.91 18.38 28.70
CA ASN A 165 9.53 19.17 27.56
C ASN A 165 9.49 18.31 26.28
N LYS A 166 8.29 18.04 25.78
CA LYS A 166 8.08 17.25 24.55
C LYS A 166 8.78 17.86 23.34
N VAL A 167 8.78 19.19 23.20
CA VAL A 167 9.43 19.89 22.08
C VAL A 167 10.95 19.69 22.08
N ALA A 168 11.58 19.54 23.27
CA ALA A 168 13.00 19.22 23.36
C ALA A 168 13.31 17.84 22.76
N LEU A 169 12.42 16.83 22.98
CA LEU A 169 12.56 15.49 22.38
C LEU A 169 12.31 15.52 20.86
N GLU A 170 11.36 16.30 20.39
CA GLU A 170 11.10 16.46 18.93
C GLU A 170 12.34 17.06 18.22
N LYS A 171 12.96 18.06 18.82
CA LYS A 171 14.22 18.63 18.31
C LYS A 171 15.38 17.61 18.35
N MET A 172 15.47 16.84 19.44
CA MET A 172 16.50 15.79 19.57
C MET A 172 16.33 14.71 18.49
N ILE A 173 15.09 14.26 18.21
CA ILE A 173 14.83 13.29 17.14
C ILE A 173 15.27 13.83 15.77
N SER A 174 15.05 15.14 15.53
CA SER A 174 15.41 15.80 14.27
C SER A 174 16.91 16.01 14.10
N SER A 175 17.69 16.06 15.18
CA SER A 175 19.14 16.29 15.19
C SER A 175 19.85 15.45 16.26
N PRO A 176 19.87 14.10 16.14
CA PRO A 176 20.28 13.20 17.23
C PRO A 176 21.75 13.31 17.63
N LEU A 177 22.58 13.89 16.78
CA LEU A 177 24.04 14.04 17.02
C LEU A 177 24.39 15.34 17.77
N SER A 178 23.41 16.23 17.98
CA SER A 178 23.61 17.49 18.72
C SER A 178 23.36 17.30 20.20
N GLU A 179 23.97 18.14 21.03
CA GLU A 179 23.62 18.21 22.45
C GLU A 179 22.30 18.95 22.63
N HIS A 180 21.42 18.40 23.45
CA HIS A 180 20.09 18.98 23.73
C HIS A 180 19.94 19.24 25.23
N GLN A 181 19.89 20.51 25.62
CA GLN A 181 19.65 20.90 27.01
C GLN A 181 18.28 20.38 27.48
N GLY A 182 18.24 19.86 28.71
CA GLY A 182 17.01 19.33 29.32
C GLY A 182 16.55 17.98 28.78
N VAL A 183 17.41 17.27 28.03
CA VAL A 183 17.21 15.88 27.61
C VAL A 183 18.21 14.98 28.32
N ALA A 184 17.71 14.09 29.16
CA ALA A 184 18.52 13.03 29.76
C ALA A 184 18.65 11.85 28.81
N LYS A 185 19.81 11.18 28.81
CA LYS A 185 20.08 9.99 27.97
C LYS A 185 20.57 8.86 28.85
N GLU A 186 19.97 7.68 28.67
CA GLU A 186 20.32 6.47 29.41
C GLU A 186 20.29 5.25 28.47
N GLU A 187 21.16 4.28 28.69
CA GLU A 187 21.13 2.99 28.03
C GLU A 187 20.25 2.03 28.83
N VAL A 188 19.20 1.51 28.20
CA VAL A 188 18.19 0.66 28.86
C VAL A 188 17.92 -0.58 28.03
N THR A 189 18.05 -1.75 28.64
CA THR A 189 17.54 -2.99 28.07
C THR A 189 16.12 -3.22 28.60
N ILE A 190 15.16 -3.28 27.70
CA ILE A 190 13.74 -3.44 27.99
C ILE A 190 13.40 -4.93 27.88
N GLU A 191 12.81 -5.49 28.93
CA GLU A 191 12.20 -6.81 28.91
C GLU A 191 10.72 -6.67 28.54
N THR A 192 10.31 -7.23 27.39
CA THR A 192 8.94 -7.07 26.87
C THR A 192 7.88 -7.68 27.77
N LYS A 193 8.21 -8.66 28.59
CA LYS A 193 7.31 -9.24 29.61
C LYS A 193 6.82 -8.23 30.66
N ALA A 194 7.57 -7.15 30.88
CA ALA A 194 7.23 -6.10 31.84
C ALA A 194 6.40 -4.96 31.22
N LEU A 195 6.15 -5.01 29.92
CA LEU A 195 5.42 -3.98 29.17
C LEU A 195 3.93 -4.31 29.06
N ASP A 196 3.12 -3.26 28.98
CA ASP A 196 1.74 -3.42 28.55
C ASP A 196 1.65 -3.73 27.02
N PRO A 197 0.53 -4.28 26.53
CA PRO A 197 0.38 -4.67 25.12
C PRO A 197 0.59 -3.53 24.12
N GLY A 198 0.22 -2.30 24.50
CA GLY A 198 0.42 -1.13 23.64
C GLY A 198 1.90 -0.81 23.44
N LEU A 199 2.70 -0.87 24.51
CA LEU A 199 4.15 -0.68 24.43
C LEU A 199 4.83 -1.84 23.70
N ILE A 200 4.40 -3.08 23.91
CA ILE A 200 4.91 -4.23 23.13
C ILE A 200 4.72 -3.96 21.63
N TYR A 201 3.52 -3.49 21.23
CA TYR A 201 3.23 -3.15 19.84
C TYR A 201 4.15 -2.05 19.31
N VAL A 202 4.36 -0.98 20.07
CA VAL A 202 5.24 0.14 19.68
C VAL A 202 6.67 -0.35 19.46
N PHE A 203 7.26 -1.06 20.44
CA PHE A 203 8.64 -1.54 20.34
C PHE A 203 8.82 -2.61 19.26
N LYS A 204 7.86 -3.53 19.11
CA LYS A 204 7.88 -4.53 18.04
C LYS A 204 7.96 -3.89 16.66
N ASN A 205 7.14 -2.85 16.41
CA ASN A 205 7.01 -2.22 15.11
C ASN A 205 8.03 -1.11 14.84
N THR A 206 8.74 -0.59 15.85
CA THR A 206 9.84 0.33 15.65
C THR A 206 11.04 -0.42 15.05
N LYS A 207 11.56 0.01 13.92
CA LYS A 207 12.74 -0.61 13.29
C LYS A 207 13.98 -0.39 14.14
N GLU A 208 14.90 -1.35 14.11
CA GLU A 208 16.28 -1.13 14.61
C GLU A 208 16.90 0.06 13.89
N GLY A 209 17.67 0.87 14.63
CA GLY A 209 18.20 2.12 14.12
C GLY A 209 17.20 3.28 14.05
N SER A 210 16.02 3.14 14.64
CA SER A 210 14.96 4.16 14.59
C SER A 210 14.44 4.51 16.00
N PHE A 211 13.82 5.68 16.10
CA PHE A 211 13.16 6.14 17.32
C PHE A 211 11.72 5.65 17.40
N THR A 212 11.26 5.32 18.61
CA THR A 212 9.83 5.14 18.90
C THR A 212 9.08 6.48 18.77
N PRO A 213 7.75 6.49 18.69
CA PRO A 213 6.98 7.68 19.05
C PRO A 213 7.34 8.18 20.45
N ILE A 214 7.11 9.46 20.72
CA ILE A 214 7.27 10.02 22.07
C ILE A 214 6.17 9.47 22.98
N ILE A 215 6.57 8.84 24.08
CA ILE A 215 5.70 8.13 25.02
C ILE A 215 5.63 8.97 26.31
N PRO A 216 4.42 9.29 26.80
CA PRO A 216 4.29 9.91 28.11
C PRO A 216 4.62 8.90 29.22
N ILE A 217 5.49 9.26 30.16
CA ILE A 217 5.85 8.46 31.33
C ILE A 217 5.65 9.33 32.57
N LYS A 218 4.54 9.13 33.28
CA LYS A 218 4.14 9.97 34.44
C LYS A 218 4.18 11.47 34.06
N ASP A 219 5.06 12.23 34.69
CA ASP A 219 5.19 13.67 34.51
C ASP A 219 6.24 14.07 33.45
N THR A 220 6.77 13.11 32.72
CA THR A 220 7.81 13.29 31.71
C THR A 220 7.43 12.61 30.40
N PHE A 221 8.22 12.87 29.38
CA PHE A 221 8.14 12.21 28.08
C PHE A 221 9.43 11.42 27.84
N ALA A 222 9.31 10.29 27.16
CA ALA A 222 10.46 9.53 26.72
C ALA A 222 10.33 9.13 25.25
N VAL A 223 11.47 8.98 24.59
CA VAL A 223 11.58 8.36 23.27
C VAL A 223 12.77 7.39 23.32
N PHE A 224 12.63 6.28 22.66
CA PHE A 224 13.62 5.23 22.67
C PHE A 224 14.21 5.04 21.27
N TYR A 225 15.53 5.10 21.18
CA TYR A 225 16.24 4.66 19.99
C TYR A 225 16.50 3.16 20.12
N VAL A 226 15.90 2.35 19.26
CA VAL A 226 16.02 0.90 19.27
C VAL A 226 17.35 0.52 18.64
N LYS A 227 18.26 -0.06 19.44
CA LYS A 227 19.59 -0.51 18.99
C LYS A 227 19.54 -1.92 18.40
N ASP A 228 18.92 -2.83 19.15
CA ASP A 228 18.90 -4.26 18.80
C ASP A 228 17.70 -4.95 19.45
N LYS A 229 17.21 -6.03 18.83
CA LYS A 229 16.09 -6.85 19.30
C LYS A 229 16.52 -8.31 19.38
N LYS A 230 16.37 -8.94 20.54
CA LYS A 230 16.90 -10.26 20.84
C LYS A 230 15.85 -11.22 21.37
N ASP A 231 16.17 -12.51 21.26
CA ASP A 231 15.43 -13.60 21.91
C ASP A 231 13.94 -13.60 21.52
N PHE A 232 13.65 -13.63 20.22
CA PHE A 232 12.26 -13.63 19.72
C PHE A 232 11.51 -14.88 20.20
N ALA A 233 10.37 -14.66 20.84
CA ALA A 233 9.47 -15.71 21.29
C ALA A 233 8.02 -15.40 20.86
N VAL A 234 7.22 -16.44 20.67
CA VAL A 234 5.79 -16.27 20.40
C VAL A 234 5.14 -15.61 21.63
N ALA A 235 4.53 -14.45 21.42
CA ALA A 235 3.79 -13.76 22.46
C ALA A 235 2.50 -14.51 22.79
N ASP A 236 2.03 -14.44 24.03
CA ASP A 236 0.71 -14.94 24.37
C ASP A 236 -0.41 -14.14 23.71
N PHE A 237 -1.59 -14.77 23.54
CA PHE A 237 -2.71 -14.18 22.82
C PHE A 237 -3.15 -12.83 23.40
N ASP A 238 -3.19 -12.70 24.72
CA ASP A 238 -3.70 -11.49 25.38
C ASP A 238 -2.76 -10.29 25.14
N SER A 239 -1.46 -10.54 25.12
CA SER A 239 -0.43 -9.52 24.83
C SER A 239 -0.50 -8.98 23.41
N VAL A 240 -0.99 -9.76 22.44
CA VAL A 240 -1.06 -9.39 21.02
C VAL A 240 -2.48 -9.34 20.48
N LYS A 241 -3.51 -9.42 21.33
CA LYS A 241 -4.93 -9.49 20.95
C LYS A 241 -5.35 -8.37 19.99
N SER A 242 -4.88 -7.15 20.22
CA SER A 242 -5.16 -6.02 19.32
C SER A 242 -4.57 -6.22 17.93
N GLU A 243 -3.34 -6.70 17.86
CA GLU A 243 -2.67 -7.02 16.58
C GLU A 243 -3.35 -8.20 15.88
N VAL A 244 -3.75 -9.23 16.63
CA VAL A 244 -4.51 -10.37 16.10
C VAL A 244 -5.83 -9.90 15.50
N ASN A 245 -6.57 -9.04 16.21
CA ASN A 245 -7.83 -8.48 15.73
C ASN A 245 -7.65 -7.65 14.46
N GLU A 246 -6.65 -6.78 14.41
CA GLU A 246 -6.32 -5.97 13.22
C GLU A 246 -6.03 -6.86 12.00
N ARG A 247 -5.13 -7.83 12.17
CA ARG A 247 -4.73 -8.74 11.08
C ARG A 247 -5.87 -9.64 10.63
N TYR A 248 -6.64 -10.18 11.57
CA TYR A 248 -7.80 -11.00 11.27
C TYR A 248 -8.87 -10.21 10.52
N THR A 249 -9.19 -9.01 10.99
CA THR A 249 -10.15 -8.12 10.32
C THR A 249 -9.70 -7.81 8.90
N LYS A 250 -8.45 -7.40 8.73
CA LYS A 250 -7.88 -7.13 7.40
C LYS A 250 -7.93 -8.36 6.49
N GLN A 251 -7.62 -9.55 7.01
CA GLN A 251 -7.72 -10.81 6.25
C GLN A 251 -9.16 -11.07 5.80
N LYS A 252 -10.12 -10.92 6.71
CA LYS A 252 -11.55 -11.08 6.40
C LYS A 252 -12.03 -10.07 5.34
N GLU A 253 -11.56 -8.82 5.42
CA GLU A 253 -11.85 -7.80 4.39
C GLU A 253 -11.34 -8.24 3.02
N MET A 254 -10.09 -8.66 2.96
CA MET A 254 -9.48 -9.13 1.71
C MET A 254 -10.21 -10.35 1.15
N ASP A 255 -10.56 -11.31 2.01
CA ASP A 255 -11.31 -12.51 1.60
C ASP A 255 -12.71 -12.14 1.10
N ALA A 256 -13.42 -11.23 1.78
CA ALA A 256 -14.73 -10.78 1.36
C ALA A 256 -14.71 -10.07 -0.01
N VAL A 257 -13.69 -9.25 -0.24
CA VAL A 257 -13.50 -8.58 -1.54
C VAL A 257 -13.15 -9.61 -2.61
N ARG A 258 -12.21 -10.52 -2.34
CA ARG A 258 -11.86 -11.59 -3.26
C ARG A 258 -13.08 -12.42 -3.65
N ASP A 259 -13.83 -12.92 -2.69
CA ASP A 259 -15.03 -13.73 -2.92
C ASP A 259 -16.11 -12.99 -3.73
N TYR A 260 -16.21 -11.67 -3.50
CA TYR A 260 -17.11 -10.83 -4.27
C TYR A 260 -16.71 -10.78 -5.74
N PHE A 261 -15.43 -10.50 -6.02
CA PHE A 261 -14.93 -10.41 -7.39
C PHE A 261 -14.88 -11.77 -8.10
N GLU A 262 -14.60 -12.87 -7.40
CA GLU A 262 -14.71 -14.22 -7.95
C GLU A 262 -16.14 -14.54 -8.43
N LYS A 263 -17.15 -14.21 -7.62
CA LYS A 263 -18.55 -14.36 -8.02
C LYS A 263 -18.92 -13.44 -9.20
N LEU A 264 -18.41 -12.21 -9.18
CA LEU A 264 -18.61 -11.27 -10.28
C LEU A 264 -17.97 -11.78 -11.57
N LYS A 265 -16.74 -12.31 -11.51
CA LYS A 265 -16.03 -12.90 -12.63
C LYS A 265 -16.77 -14.12 -13.19
N ALA A 266 -17.28 -14.99 -12.33
CA ALA A 266 -18.05 -16.17 -12.72
C ALA A 266 -19.37 -15.81 -13.45
N SER A 267 -19.97 -14.66 -13.14
CA SER A 267 -21.21 -14.17 -13.77
C SER A 267 -20.98 -13.15 -14.90
N ALA A 268 -19.72 -12.81 -15.17
CA ALA A 268 -19.36 -11.79 -16.16
C ALA A 268 -19.67 -12.22 -17.59
N LYS A 269 -20.22 -11.30 -18.39
CA LYS A 269 -20.42 -11.52 -19.82
C LYS A 269 -19.15 -11.12 -20.58
N VAL A 270 -18.26 -12.09 -20.78
CA VAL A 270 -17.05 -11.92 -21.59
C VAL A 270 -17.31 -12.42 -23.01
N LYS A 271 -17.16 -11.51 -24.00
CA LYS A 271 -17.23 -11.86 -25.44
C LYS A 271 -15.87 -11.60 -26.06
N VAL A 272 -15.21 -12.65 -26.52
CA VAL A 272 -13.92 -12.57 -27.20
C VAL A 272 -14.16 -12.50 -28.70
N PHE A 273 -13.55 -11.52 -29.38
CA PHE A 273 -13.59 -11.37 -30.84
C PHE A 273 -12.28 -11.84 -31.47
N ARG A 274 -11.15 -11.43 -30.91
CA ARG A 274 -9.80 -11.87 -31.28
C ARG A 274 -8.85 -11.64 -30.12
N LEU A 275 -7.78 -12.43 -30.06
CA LEU A 275 -6.70 -12.24 -29.09
C LEU A 275 -5.39 -11.92 -29.83
N PRO A 276 -4.50 -11.09 -29.25
CA PRO A 276 -3.21 -10.73 -29.85
C PRO A 276 -2.19 -11.86 -29.77
#